data_0eb245fdd69e2b7a2354c07aac0b79d3
#
_entry.id   0eb245fdd69e2b7a2354c07aac0b79d3
#
_cell.length_a   1.000
_cell.length_b   1.000
_cell.length_c   1.000
_cell.angle_alpha   90.00
_cell.angle_beta   90.00
_cell.angle_gamma   90.00
#
_symmetry.space_group_name_H-M   'P 1'
#
loop_
_entity.id
_entity.type
_entity.pdbx_description
1 polymer ?
#
loop_
_entity_poly.entity_id
_entity_poly.type
_entity_poly.pdbx_seq_one_letter_code
_entity_poly.pdbx_strand_id
1 'polypeptide(L)'
;IRYPSRWDKVLESLDFYKKNIGNNGKIVLSPAVQLLNIDQLDDIIKWWKDWCGGELNEQFGWTWLATVWYPLICNPSIAPREWRLKVADKLSKYQFDEYYENIIKSLREDKHTEEQYRELQKSFIKYNDRQDQFRNVPHTWRQLLPELDQSLTNSLK
;
A
#
# COMPACT_ATOMS: atom_id res chain seq x y z
N ILE A 1 -0.18 -8.87 2.68
CA ILE A 1 -0.56 -10.27 2.93
C ILE A 1 -0.77 -10.93 1.59
N ARG A 2 -0.13 -12.07 1.36
CA ARG A 2 -0.24 -12.82 0.11
C ARG A 2 -1.43 -13.78 0.18
N TYR A 3 -2.20 -13.86 -0.93
CA TYR A 3 -3.19 -14.92 -1.06
C TYR A 3 -2.48 -16.31 -1.04
N PRO A 4 -3.00 -17.31 -0.33
CA PRO A 4 -4.26 -17.37 0.43
C PRO A 4 -4.10 -17.08 1.95
N SER A 5 -3.22 -16.18 2.36
CA SER A 5 -3.00 -15.88 3.78
C SER A 5 -4.27 -15.35 4.46
N ARG A 6 -4.54 -15.85 5.65
CA ARG A 6 -5.63 -15.40 6.49
C ARG A 6 -5.10 -14.42 7.53
N TRP A 7 -5.79 -13.28 7.68
CA TRP A 7 -5.35 -12.22 8.59
C TRP A 7 -5.29 -12.67 10.06
N ASP A 8 -6.29 -13.45 10.50
CA ASP A 8 -6.31 -14.04 11.84
C ASP A 8 -5.06 -14.89 12.13
N LYS A 9 -4.60 -15.68 11.14
CA LYS A 9 -3.38 -16.48 11.28
C LYS A 9 -2.10 -15.65 11.30
N VAL A 10 -2.10 -14.53 10.58
CA VAL A 10 -0.99 -13.56 10.64
C VAL A 10 -0.90 -12.95 12.05
N LEU A 11 -2.03 -12.53 12.63
CA LEU A 11 -2.09 -11.99 13.98
C LEU A 11 -1.65 -13.01 15.03
N GLU A 12 -2.17 -14.24 14.98
CA GLU A 12 -1.75 -15.33 15.87
C GLU A 12 -0.23 -15.54 15.84
N SER A 13 0.37 -15.51 14.62
CA SER A 13 1.81 -15.67 14.45
C SER A 13 2.59 -14.48 15.02
N LEU A 14 2.13 -13.26 14.79
CA LEU A 14 2.74 -12.05 15.35
C LEU A 14 2.71 -12.07 16.88
N ASP A 15 1.58 -12.44 17.49
CA ASP A 15 1.43 -12.54 18.94
C ASP A 15 2.32 -13.64 19.52
N PHE A 16 2.45 -14.77 18.81
CA PHE A 16 3.39 -15.82 19.19
C PHE A 16 4.83 -15.32 19.18
N TYR A 17 5.25 -14.64 18.10
CA TYR A 17 6.60 -14.06 18.04
C TYR A 17 6.82 -12.98 19.10
N LYS A 18 5.85 -12.10 19.32
CA LYS A 18 5.94 -11.05 20.35
C LYS A 18 6.21 -11.63 21.75
N LYS A 19 5.60 -12.78 22.06
CA LYS A 19 5.77 -13.47 23.35
C LYS A 19 7.10 -14.22 23.48
N ASN A 20 7.69 -14.65 22.35
CA ASN A 20 8.80 -15.62 22.37
C ASN A 20 10.13 -15.05 21.81
N ILE A 21 10.15 -13.81 21.32
CA ILE A 21 11.28 -13.27 20.58
C ILE A 21 12.55 -13.04 21.45
N GLY A 22 12.41 -12.97 22.77
CA GLY A 22 13.53 -12.65 23.68
C GLY A 22 14.10 -11.23 23.45
N ASN A 23 15.10 -10.87 24.24
CA ASN A 23 15.64 -9.50 24.25
C ASN A 23 16.47 -9.13 23.01
N ASN A 24 16.98 -10.11 22.27
CA ASN A 24 17.87 -9.89 21.11
C ASN A 24 17.14 -9.98 19.77
N GLY A 25 15.87 -10.33 19.75
CA GLY A 25 15.10 -10.44 18.53
C GLY A 25 14.43 -9.12 18.16
N LYS A 26 14.14 -8.96 16.85
CA LYS A 26 13.39 -7.82 16.32
C LYS A 26 12.24 -8.30 15.46
N ILE A 27 11.11 -7.60 15.56
CA ILE A 27 10.00 -7.71 14.60
C ILE A 27 9.85 -6.36 13.93
N VAL A 28 9.91 -6.34 12.60
CA VAL A 28 9.82 -5.11 11.83
C VAL A 28 8.72 -5.21 10.78
N LEU A 29 7.96 -4.13 10.62
CA LEU A 29 7.01 -3.99 9.54
C LEU A 29 7.77 -3.49 8.28
N SER A 30 7.63 -4.20 7.18
CA SER A 30 8.21 -3.81 5.88
C SER A 30 7.12 -3.85 4.79
N PRO A 31 6.25 -2.84 4.72
CA PRO A 31 5.20 -2.82 3.72
C PRO A 31 5.74 -2.52 2.33
N ALA A 32 5.38 -3.36 1.36
CA ALA A 32 5.56 -3.05 -0.05
C ALA A 32 4.45 -2.09 -0.49
N VAL A 33 4.79 -0.82 -0.65
CA VAL A 33 3.83 0.23 -1.02
C VAL A 33 3.53 0.16 -2.51
N GLN A 34 2.28 -0.09 -2.85
CA GLN A 34 1.79 -0.23 -4.21
C GLN A 34 0.42 0.47 -4.39
N LEU A 35 -0.01 0.60 -5.64
CA LEU A 35 -1.26 1.31 -5.96
C LEU A 35 -2.49 0.78 -5.19
N LEU A 36 -2.54 -0.53 -4.92
CA LEU A 36 -3.66 -1.15 -4.22
C LEU A 36 -3.67 -0.94 -2.69
N ASN A 37 -2.62 -0.39 -2.09
CA ASN A 37 -2.58 -0.21 -0.63
C ASN A 37 -2.08 1.16 -0.16
N ILE A 38 -1.66 2.02 -1.08
CA ILE A 38 -1.12 3.34 -0.73
C ILE A 38 -2.14 4.22 0.01
N ASP A 39 -3.41 4.13 -0.34
CA ASP A 39 -4.49 4.88 0.31
C ASP A 39 -4.75 4.45 1.76
N GLN A 40 -4.30 3.25 2.13
CA GLN A 40 -4.44 2.66 3.48
C GLN A 40 -3.11 2.66 4.26
N LEU A 41 -2.09 3.34 3.76
CA LEU A 41 -0.75 3.28 4.36
C LEU A 41 -0.72 3.85 5.77
N ASP A 42 -1.44 4.93 6.03
CA ASP A 42 -1.56 5.53 7.36
C ASP A 42 -2.26 4.60 8.36
N ASP A 43 -3.29 3.86 7.92
CA ASP A 43 -4.01 2.90 8.75
C ASP A 43 -3.13 1.69 9.10
N ILE A 44 -2.33 1.20 8.13
CA ILE A 44 -1.36 0.11 8.35
C ILE A 44 -0.32 0.53 9.39
N ILE A 45 0.20 1.75 9.28
CA ILE A 45 1.23 2.26 10.20
C ILE A 45 0.65 2.46 11.60
N LYS A 46 -0.55 3.03 11.71
CA LYS A 46 -1.23 3.20 13.01
C LYS A 46 -1.49 1.85 13.67
N TRP A 47 -2.09 0.91 12.91
CA TRP A 47 -2.31 -0.44 13.42
C TRP A 47 -1.02 -1.07 13.94
N TRP A 48 0.09 -0.93 13.22
CA TRP A 48 1.37 -1.46 13.63
C TRP A 48 1.88 -0.83 14.94
N LYS A 49 1.79 0.51 15.07
CA LYS A 49 2.13 1.21 16.31
C LYS A 49 1.30 0.72 17.49
N ASP A 50 -0.01 0.61 17.31
CA ASP A 50 -0.92 0.13 18.35
C ASP A 50 -0.57 -1.30 18.76
N TRP A 51 -0.30 -2.19 17.80
CA TRP A 51 0.13 -3.56 18.08
C TRP A 51 1.47 -3.61 18.83
N CYS A 52 2.40 -2.71 18.54
CA CYS A 52 3.68 -2.59 19.27
C CYS A 52 3.52 -2.08 20.70
N GLY A 53 2.42 -1.44 21.05
CA GLY A 53 2.15 -0.84 22.36
C GLY A 53 2.23 0.69 22.37
N GLY A 54 2.06 1.32 21.21
CA GLY A 54 1.99 2.80 21.03
C GLY A 54 3.29 3.42 20.54
N GLU A 55 4.45 2.93 20.94
CA GLU A 55 5.74 3.45 20.51
C GLU A 55 6.58 2.38 19.80
N LEU A 56 7.27 2.81 18.75
CA LEU A 56 8.27 1.98 18.09
C LEU A 56 9.58 2.06 18.88
N ASN A 57 10.27 0.94 18.98
CA ASN A 57 11.51 0.82 19.72
C ASN A 57 12.50 -0.09 18.97
N GLU A 58 13.63 -0.40 19.61
CA GLU A 58 14.65 -1.25 18.98
C GLU A 58 14.15 -2.67 18.66
N GLN A 59 13.18 -3.16 19.41
CA GLN A 59 12.63 -4.51 19.23
C GLN A 59 11.45 -4.53 18.25
N PHE A 60 10.62 -3.47 18.25
CA PHE A 60 9.45 -3.35 17.39
C PHE A 60 9.57 -2.07 16.57
N GLY A 61 9.93 -2.19 15.32
CA GLY A 61 10.15 -1.06 14.45
C GLY A 61 9.53 -1.27 13.07
N TRP A 62 9.86 -0.40 12.16
CA TRP A 62 9.73 -0.68 10.74
C TRP A 62 11.06 -0.53 10.04
N THR A 63 11.17 -1.21 8.92
CA THR A 63 12.18 -0.90 7.93
C THR A 63 11.68 0.23 7.03
N TRP A 64 12.44 0.56 6.01
CA TRP A 64 12.00 1.50 4.98
C TRP A 64 10.66 1.10 4.36
N LEU A 65 9.86 2.09 4.02
CA LEU A 65 8.67 1.91 3.19
C LEU A 65 9.12 1.78 1.73
N ALA A 66 9.08 0.57 1.18
CA ALA A 66 9.54 0.32 -0.17
C ALA A 66 8.39 0.49 -1.18
N THR A 67 8.46 1.52 -2.03
CA THR A 67 7.55 1.63 -3.17
C THR A 67 7.85 0.53 -4.19
N VAL A 68 6.81 -0.15 -4.67
CA VAL A 68 6.95 -1.16 -5.72
C VAL A 68 7.24 -0.47 -7.05
N TRP A 69 8.44 -0.67 -7.58
CA TRP A 69 8.90 -0.12 -8.86
C TRP A 69 8.62 -1.06 -10.03
N TYR A 70 8.57 -2.34 -9.80
CA TYR A 70 8.34 -3.34 -10.82
C TYR A 70 7.41 -4.45 -10.32
N PRO A 71 6.39 -4.84 -11.12
CA PRO A 71 6.03 -4.24 -12.41
C PRO A 71 5.46 -2.81 -12.23
N LEU A 72 5.76 -1.93 -13.19
CA LEU A 72 5.39 -0.50 -13.12
C LEU A 72 3.88 -0.27 -12.94
N ILE A 73 3.04 -1.19 -13.43
CA ILE A 73 1.58 -1.16 -13.23
C ILE A 73 1.16 -1.23 -11.76
N CYS A 74 2.03 -1.67 -10.86
CA CYS A 74 1.75 -1.68 -9.41
C CYS A 74 2.23 -0.41 -8.70
N ASN A 75 2.95 0.48 -9.40
CA ASN A 75 3.49 1.69 -8.80
C ASN A 75 2.38 2.73 -8.56
N PRO A 76 2.30 3.35 -7.36
CA PRO A 76 1.29 4.36 -7.09
C PRO A 76 1.32 5.58 -8.02
N SER A 77 2.48 5.88 -8.63
CA SER A 77 2.63 7.03 -9.52
C SER A 77 1.79 6.96 -10.79
N ILE A 78 1.30 5.78 -11.20
CA ILE A 78 0.48 5.64 -12.40
C ILE A 78 -0.99 6.02 -12.19
N ALA A 79 -1.45 6.18 -10.95
CA ALA A 79 -2.82 6.59 -10.67
C ALA A 79 -3.14 7.97 -11.27
N PRO A 80 -4.41 8.26 -11.56
CA PRO A 80 -4.82 9.58 -12.03
C PRO A 80 -4.35 10.68 -11.08
N ARG A 81 -3.93 11.83 -11.62
CA ARG A 81 -3.32 12.92 -10.86
C ARG A 81 -4.18 13.39 -9.69
N GLU A 82 -5.48 13.59 -9.93
CA GLU A 82 -6.41 14.03 -8.87
C GLU A 82 -6.46 13.07 -7.69
N TRP A 83 -6.52 11.76 -7.99
CA TRP A 83 -6.52 10.74 -6.94
C TRP A 83 -5.17 10.71 -6.18
N ARG A 84 -4.02 10.80 -6.89
CA ARG A 84 -2.70 10.86 -6.26
C ARG A 84 -2.57 12.05 -5.31
N LEU A 85 -3.05 13.23 -5.72
CA LEU A 85 -3.01 14.43 -4.88
C LEU A 85 -3.90 14.27 -3.64
N LYS A 86 -5.11 13.72 -3.80
CA LYS A 86 -6.01 13.42 -2.68
C LYS A 86 -5.36 12.48 -1.66
N VAL A 87 -4.73 11.41 -2.14
CA VAL A 87 -4.01 10.45 -1.27
C VAL A 87 -2.81 11.13 -0.61
N ALA A 88 -2.01 11.90 -1.35
CA ALA A 88 -0.88 12.64 -0.80
C ALA A 88 -1.32 13.61 0.31
N ASP A 89 -2.44 14.31 0.15
CA ASP A 89 -2.99 15.23 1.14
C ASP A 89 -3.54 14.50 2.38
N LYS A 90 -4.16 13.33 2.19
CA LYS A 90 -4.55 12.44 3.30
C LYS A 90 -3.33 12.03 4.11
N LEU A 91 -2.29 11.51 3.45
CA LEU A 91 -1.08 11.01 4.09
C LEU A 91 -0.27 12.14 4.76
N SER A 92 -0.25 13.35 4.19
CA SER A 92 0.49 14.51 4.73
C SER A 92 -0.01 14.99 6.12
N LYS A 93 -1.16 14.50 6.58
CA LYS A 93 -1.66 14.77 7.93
C LYS A 93 -0.84 14.05 9.01
N TYR A 94 0.00 13.12 8.61
CA TYR A 94 0.83 12.32 9.51
C TYR A 94 2.29 12.52 9.18
N GLN A 95 3.12 12.59 10.21
CA GLN A 95 4.58 12.63 10.08
C GLN A 95 5.13 11.37 10.72
N PHE A 96 5.76 10.52 9.92
CA PHE A 96 6.35 9.29 10.42
C PHE A 96 7.87 9.29 10.27
N ASP A 97 8.39 9.30 9.04
CA ASP A 97 9.81 9.32 8.73
C ASP A 97 10.09 9.86 7.32
N GLU A 98 11.35 9.98 6.95
CA GLU A 98 11.80 10.46 5.64
C GLU A 98 11.30 9.57 4.48
N TYR A 99 11.20 8.26 4.68
CA TYR A 99 10.70 7.34 3.64
C TYR A 99 9.22 7.59 3.35
N TYR A 100 8.45 7.86 4.38
CA TYR A 100 7.05 8.23 4.25
C TYR A 100 6.87 9.56 3.50
N GLU A 101 7.69 10.56 3.83
CA GLU A 101 7.68 11.84 3.14
C GLU A 101 8.07 11.72 1.66
N ASN A 102 9.05 10.88 1.33
CA ASN A 102 9.44 10.58 -0.05
C ASN A 102 8.32 9.93 -0.86
N ILE A 103 7.49 9.07 -0.24
CA ILE A 103 6.31 8.51 -0.88
C ILE A 103 5.30 9.62 -1.20
N ILE A 104 5.00 10.50 -0.24
CA ILE A 104 4.08 11.63 -0.44
C ILE A 104 4.56 12.53 -1.58
N LYS A 105 5.86 12.88 -1.59
CA LYS A 105 6.47 13.66 -2.65
C LYS A 105 6.31 12.97 -4.01
N SER A 106 6.58 11.68 -4.07
CA SER A 106 6.45 10.86 -5.28
C SER A 106 5.02 10.84 -5.85
N LEU A 107 3.98 10.90 -5.01
CA LEU A 107 2.59 10.98 -5.45
C LEU A 107 2.25 12.32 -6.10
N ARG A 108 2.95 13.38 -5.76
CA ARG A 108 2.72 14.74 -6.30
C ARG A 108 3.45 15.00 -7.61
N GLU A 109 4.42 14.15 -7.97
CA GLU A 109 5.21 14.29 -9.19
C GLU A 109 4.53 13.63 -10.38
N ASP A 110 4.58 14.29 -11.55
CA ASP A 110 4.21 13.69 -12.83
C ASP A 110 5.45 13.06 -13.47
N LYS A 111 5.45 11.72 -13.55
CA LYS A 111 6.61 10.92 -14.00
C LYS A 111 6.48 10.37 -15.41
N HIS A 112 5.31 10.51 -16.02
CA HIS A 112 4.97 9.93 -17.30
C HIS A 112 4.24 10.95 -18.18
N THR A 113 4.27 10.74 -19.48
CA THR A 113 3.39 11.47 -20.41
C THR A 113 1.94 10.99 -20.26
N GLU A 114 0.97 11.77 -20.73
CA GLU A 114 -0.43 11.37 -20.65
C GLU A 114 -0.72 10.05 -21.37
N GLU A 115 -0.07 9.80 -22.51
CA GLU A 115 -0.19 8.55 -23.24
C GLU A 115 0.35 7.37 -22.43
N GLN A 116 1.52 7.54 -21.81
CA GLN A 116 2.10 6.51 -20.91
C GLN A 116 1.19 6.22 -19.71
N TYR A 117 0.62 7.26 -19.11
CA TYR A 117 -0.35 7.07 -18.02
C TYR A 117 -1.55 6.24 -18.47
N ARG A 118 -2.15 6.57 -19.61
CA ARG A 118 -3.30 5.83 -20.16
C ARG A 118 -2.98 4.36 -20.37
N GLU A 119 -1.85 4.04 -20.97
CA GLU A 119 -1.46 2.65 -21.23
C GLU A 119 -1.16 1.87 -19.94
N LEU A 120 -0.51 2.50 -18.98
CA LEU A 120 -0.24 1.88 -17.67
C LEU A 120 -1.53 1.65 -16.88
N GLN A 121 -2.46 2.60 -16.90
CA GLN A 121 -3.76 2.48 -16.23
C GLN A 121 -4.63 1.39 -16.86
N LYS A 122 -4.70 1.29 -18.18
CA LYS A 122 -5.38 0.18 -18.87
C LYS A 122 -4.76 -1.17 -18.50
N SER A 123 -3.43 -1.23 -18.48
CA SER A 123 -2.70 -2.44 -18.12
C SER A 123 -2.94 -2.85 -16.67
N PHE A 124 -2.98 -1.89 -15.74
CA PHE A 124 -3.33 -2.12 -14.33
C PHE A 124 -4.74 -2.71 -14.19
N ILE A 125 -5.73 -2.11 -14.83
CA ILE A 125 -7.12 -2.58 -14.81
C ILE A 125 -7.19 -4.02 -15.33
N LYS A 126 -6.66 -4.27 -16.53
CA LYS A 126 -6.66 -5.59 -17.15
C LYS A 126 -5.99 -6.65 -16.29
N TYR A 127 -4.85 -6.29 -15.70
CA TYR A 127 -4.10 -7.20 -14.82
C TYR A 127 -4.92 -7.57 -13.57
N ASN A 128 -5.48 -6.59 -12.87
CA ASN A 128 -6.19 -6.84 -11.62
C ASN A 128 -7.56 -7.52 -11.85
N ASP A 129 -8.29 -7.16 -12.89
CA ASP A 129 -9.53 -7.87 -13.26
C ASP A 129 -9.25 -9.36 -13.54
N ARG A 130 -8.15 -9.66 -14.23
CA ARG A 130 -7.72 -11.05 -14.47
C ARG A 130 -7.30 -11.75 -13.17
N GLN A 131 -6.62 -11.06 -12.27
CA GLN A 131 -6.24 -11.62 -10.97
C GLN A 131 -7.48 -11.94 -10.11
N ASP A 132 -8.48 -11.07 -10.09
CA ASP A 132 -9.72 -11.29 -9.36
C ASP A 132 -10.47 -12.54 -9.88
N GLN A 133 -10.59 -12.67 -11.20
CA GLN A 133 -11.17 -13.85 -11.84
C GLN A 133 -10.40 -15.14 -11.50
N PHE A 134 -9.07 -15.10 -11.60
CA PHE A 134 -8.22 -16.26 -11.33
C PHE A 134 -8.25 -16.71 -9.87
N ARG A 135 -8.27 -15.75 -8.94
CA ARG A 135 -8.23 -16.02 -7.49
C ARG A 135 -9.58 -16.36 -6.90
N ASN A 136 -10.67 -16.12 -7.63
CA ASN A 136 -12.04 -16.30 -7.14
C ASN A 136 -12.24 -15.66 -5.75
N VAL A 137 -11.80 -14.41 -5.61
CA VAL A 137 -11.85 -13.66 -4.34
C VAL A 137 -13.27 -13.19 -4.02
N PRO A 138 -13.64 -13.08 -2.73
CA PRO A 138 -14.98 -12.62 -2.34
C PRO A 138 -15.25 -11.16 -2.68
N HIS A 139 -14.19 -10.35 -2.82
CA HIS A 139 -14.26 -8.94 -3.18
C HIS A 139 -13.23 -8.62 -4.26
N THR A 140 -13.68 -7.96 -5.31
CA THR A 140 -12.80 -7.47 -6.38
C THR A 140 -12.02 -6.25 -5.92
N TRP A 141 -10.92 -5.92 -6.60
CA TRP A 141 -10.17 -4.70 -6.32
C TRP A 141 -11.05 -3.44 -6.45
N ARG A 142 -12.02 -3.43 -7.37
CA ARG A 142 -12.97 -2.32 -7.56
C ARG A 142 -13.88 -2.11 -6.36
N GLN A 143 -14.32 -3.19 -5.74
CA GLN A 143 -15.15 -3.14 -4.52
C GLN A 143 -14.33 -2.69 -3.31
N LEU A 144 -13.04 -3.02 -3.26
CA LEU A 144 -12.15 -2.62 -2.17
C LEU A 144 -11.67 -1.18 -2.30
N LEU A 145 -11.52 -0.67 -3.53
CA LEU A 145 -11.00 0.66 -3.84
C LEU A 145 -11.91 1.42 -4.83
N PRO A 146 -13.16 1.71 -4.45
CA PRO A 146 -14.15 2.30 -5.37
C PRO A 146 -13.76 3.70 -5.85
N GLU A 147 -13.06 4.49 -5.04
CA GLU A 147 -12.60 5.82 -5.45
C GLU A 147 -11.49 5.75 -6.50
N LEU A 148 -10.57 4.80 -6.38
CA LEU A 148 -9.54 4.56 -7.38
C LEU A 148 -10.18 4.09 -8.70
N ASP A 149 -11.13 3.15 -8.64
CA ASP A 149 -11.85 2.66 -9.83
C ASP A 149 -12.58 3.79 -10.56
N GLN A 150 -13.30 4.64 -9.82
CA GLN A 150 -14.00 5.80 -10.37
C GLN A 150 -13.01 6.78 -11.03
N SER A 151 -11.88 7.05 -10.38
CA SER A 151 -10.86 7.96 -10.89
C SER A 151 -10.21 7.43 -12.18
N LEU A 152 -9.86 6.14 -12.22
CA LEU A 152 -9.33 5.47 -13.40
C LEU A 152 -10.34 5.47 -14.57
N THR A 153 -11.60 5.19 -14.28
CA THR A 153 -12.67 5.21 -15.28
C THR A 153 -12.82 6.59 -15.90
N ASN A 154 -12.74 7.65 -15.11
CA ASN A 154 -12.86 9.03 -15.61
C ASN A 154 -11.64 9.46 -16.42
N SER A 155 -10.43 9.07 -16.03
CA SER A 155 -9.19 9.43 -16.73
C SER A 155 -9.04 8.75 -18.10
N LEU A 156 -9.76 7.67 -18.35
CA LEU A 156 -9.70 6.91 -19.60
C LEU A 156 -10.79 7.28 -20.61
N LYS A 157 -11.72 8.13 -20.26
CA LYS A 157 -12.72 8.73 -21.18
C LYS A 157 -12.09 9.83 -22.02
#